data_3a73745990083cdaa9599aa620ae289e
#
_entry.id   3a73745990083cdaa9599aa620ae289e
#
_cell.length_a   1.000
_cell.length_b   1.000
_cell.length_c   1.000
_cell.angle_alpha   90.00
_cell.angle_beta   90.00
_cell.angle_gamma   90.00
#
_symmetry.space_group_name_H-M   'P 1'
#
loop_
_entity.id
_entity.type
_entity.pdbx_description
1 polymer ?
#
loop_
_entity_poly.entity_id
_entity_poly.type
_entity_poly.pdbx_seq_one_letter_code
_entity_poly.pdbx_strand_id
1 'polypeptide(L)'
;ALLDKVDYDNGYSLYIGIPFCRTRCLYCSFASGVRTDKTDMAAYIAALKEDIRLGAEIARDCGFKIRSMYMGGGTPTVLKESELEDVLSYALGQYGGYGREFTVEAGRPDTITREKLEIIKSMGAGRISINPQTMCQRTLELVGRSHTPKDIADCLDMARAAVSYTHLR
;
A
#
# COMPACT_ATOMS: atom_id res chain seq x y z
N ALA A 1 18.88 10.66 -20.87
CA ALA A 1 17.77 10.99 -19.95
C ALA A 1 17.62 9.90 -18.89
N LEU A 2 16.76 10.14 -17.87
CA LEU A 2 16.47 9.11 -16.83
C LEU A 2 15.92 7.82 -17.42
N LEU A 3 15.14 7.95 -18.50
CA LEU A 3 14.52 6.81 -19.19
C LEU A 3 15.55 5.90 -19.89
N ASP A 4 16.67 6.45 -20.34
CA ASP A 4 17.73 5.66 -21.01
C ASP A 4 18.48 4.70 -20.04
N LYS A 5 18.25 4.87 -18.73
CA LYS A 5 18.83 4.03 -17.68
C LYS A 5 17.90 2.92 -17.20
N VAL A 6 16.67 2.88 -17.71
CA VAL A 6 15.70 1.86 -17.37
C VAL A 6 15.80 0.75 -18.39
N ASP A 7 16.16 -0.43 -17.93
CA ASP A 7 16.06 -1.65 -18.73
C ASP A 7 14.58 -2.02 -18.84
N TYR A 8 14.00 -1.74 -20.00
CA TYR A 8 12.60 -2.08 -20.30
C TYR A 8 12.46 -3.53 -20.78
N ASP A 9 13.56 -4.15 -21.18
CA ASP A 9 13.53 -5.52 -21.66
C ASP A 9 13.40 -6.46 -20.45
N ASN A 10 12.34 -7.27 -20.45
CA ASN A 10 12.05 -8.29 -19.42
C ASN A 10 11.85 -7.75 -17.99
N GLY A 11 11.65 -6.46 -17.81
CA GLY A 11 11.39 -5.85 -16.50
C GLY A 11 9.93 -5.42 -16.34
N TYR A 12 9.35 -5.58 -15.13
CA TYR A 12 8.00 -5.13 -14.81
C TYR A 12 7.90 -4.55 -13.40
N SER A 13 6.86 -3.74 -13.20
CA SER A 13 6.47 -3.22 -11.90
C SER A 13 5.22 -3.97 -11.42
N LEU A 14 5.29 -4.52 -10.21
CA LEU A 14 4.16 -5.19 -9.58
C LEU A 14 3.31 -4.18 -8.82
N TYR A 15 2.00 -4.19 -9.10
CA TYR A 15 1.01 -3.44 -8.33
C TYR A 15 0.11 -4.41 -7.58
N ILE A 16 0.06 -4.29 -6.24
CA ILE A 16 -0.84 -5.04 -5.37
C ILE A 16 -1.95 -4.09 -4.90
N GLY A 17 -3.17 -4.34 -5.36
CA GLY A 17 -4.32 -3.48 -5.06
C GLY A 17 -5.12 -3.98 -3.86
N ILE A 18 -5.28 -3.16 -2.82
CA ILE A 18 -6.18 -3.41 -1.69
C ILE A 18 -7.45 -2.58 -1.87
N PRO A 19 -8.58 -3.16 -2.32
CA PRO A 19 -9.77 -2.40 -2.70
C PRO A 19 -10.67 -2.03 -1.52
N PHE A 20 -10.10 -1.83 -0.34
CA PHE A 20 -10.85 -1.49 0.86
C PHE A 20 -10.38 -0.20 1.48
N CYS A 21 -11.34 0.57 2.04
CA CYS A 21 -11.10 1.75 2.84
C CYS A 21 -11.86 1.64 4.18
N ARG A 22 -11.47 2.44 5.16
CA ARG A 22 -12.23 2.57 6.42
C ARG A 22 -13.56 3.29 6.22
N THR A 23 -13.56 4.35 5.39
CA THR A 23 -14.73 5.11 4.96
C THR A 23 -14.57 5.51 3.51
N ARG A 24 -15.67 5.79 2.82
CA ARG A 24 -15.62 6.26 1.43
C ARG A 24 -15.50 7.77 1.38
N CYS A 25 -14.49 8.28 0.69
CA CYS A 25 -14.38 9.71 0.39
C CYS A 25 -15.40 10.10 -0.68
N LEU A 26 -16.03 11.28 -0.55
CA LEU A 26 -17.10 11.71 -1.45
C LEU A 26 -16.67 11.90 -2.91
N TYR A 27 -15.39 12.17 -3.14
CA TYR A 27 -14.82 12.37 -4.48
C TYR A 27 -14.20 11.10 -5.09
N CYS A 28 -14.20 9.97 -4.36
CA CYS A 28 -13.45 8.79 -4.78
C CYS A 28 -14.14 8.07 -5.94
N SER A 29 -13.41 7.93 -7.05
CA SER A 29 -13.83 7.19 -8.25
C SER A 29 -13.25 5.77 -8.32
N PHE A 30 -12.42 5.36 -7.37
CA PHE A 30 -11.85 4.02 -7.36
C PHE A 30 -12.91 2.96 -7.07
N ALA A 31 -12.74 1.79 -7.67
CA ALA A 31 -13.53 0.59 -7.37
C ALA A 31 -13.13 0.05 -5.99
N SER A 32 -13.54 0.75 -4.92
CA SER A 32 -13.21 0.41 -3.54
C SER A 32 -14.47 0.25 -2.70
N GLY A 33 -14.44 -0.72 -1.78
CA GLY A 33 -15.45 -0.96 -0.76
C GLY A 33 -15.05 -0.39 0.59
N VAL A 34 -16.03 -0.26 1.49
CA VAL A 34 -15.77 0.01 2.91
C VAL A 34 -15.57 -1.30 3.63
N ARG A 35 -14.46 -1.46 4.34
CA ARG A 35 -14.26 -2.61 5.22
C ARG A 35 -15.20 -2.50 6.42
N THR A 36 -16.00 -3.53 6.61
CA THR A 36 -16.94 -3.68 7.74
C THR A 36 -16.72 -5.03 8.41
N ASP A 37 -17.36 -5.27 9.54
CA ASP A 37 -17.31 -6.56 10.24
C ASP A 37 -17.93 -7.71 9.40
N LYS A 38 -18.71 -7.37 8.37
CA LYS A 38 -19.29 -8.33 7.43
C LYS A 38 -18.40 -8.61 6.23
N THR A 39 -17.28 -7.90 6.09
CA THR A 39 -16.34 -8.12 4.98
C THR A 39 -15.54 -9.39 5.25
N ASP A 40 -15.68 -10.38 4.37
CA ASP A 40 -14.90 -11.61 4.45
C ASP A 40 -13.46 -11.35 3.97
N MET A 41 -12.64 -10.83 4.89
CA MET A 41 -11.23 -10.54 4.61
C MET A 41 -10.41 -11.80 4.41
N ALA A 42 -10.77 -12.92 5.02
CA ALA A 42 -10.06 -14.17 4.85
C ALA A 42 -10.21 -14.72 3.42
N ALA A 43 -11.44 -14.72 2.88
CA ALA A 43 -11.68 -15.10 1.51
C ALA A 43 -11.00 -14.16 0.51
N TYR A 44 -11.03 -12.83 0.77
CA TYR A 44 -10.33 -11.86 -0.06
C TYR A 44 -8.81 -12.10 -0.08
N ILE A 45 -8.18 -12.26 1.09
CA ILE A 45 -6.74 -12.49 1.18
C ILE A 45 -6.33 -13.81 0.51
N ALA A 46 -7.15 -14.85 0.65
CA ALA A 46 -6.90 -16.12 -0.04
C ALA A 46 -6.92 -15.96 -1.57
N ALA A 47 -7.91 -15.23 -2.10
CA ALA A 47 -8.00 -14.94 -3.54
C ALA A 47 -6.83 -14.05 -4.01
N LEU A 48 -6.46 -13.01 -3.25
CA LEU A 48 -5.32 -12.15 -3.56
C LEU A 48 -4.01 -12.95 -3.60
N LYS A 49 -3.81 -13.88 -2.66
CA LYS A 49 -2.61 -14.76 -2.64
C LYS A 49 -2.57 -15.67 -3.85
N GLU A 50 -3.71 -16.17 -4.31
CA GLU A 50 -3.79 -16.95 -5.53
C GLU A 50 -3.45 -16.12 -6.78
N ASP A 51 -3.93 -14.89 -6.88
CA ASP A 51 -3.55 -13.97 -7.96
C ASP A 51 -2.04 -13.65 -7.93
N ILE A 52 -1.47 -13.43 -6.74
CA ILE A 52 -0.03 -13.22 -6.55
C ILE A 52 0.76 -14.45 -7.02
N ARG A 53 0.33 -15.65 -6.67
CA ARG A 53 0.97 -16.91 -7.06
C ARG A 53 0.97 -17.09 -8.58
N LEU A 54 -0.21 -16.94 -9.20
CA LEU A 54 -0.38 -17.08 -10.65
C LEU A 54 0.43 -16.01 -11.42
N GLY A 55 0.40 -14.76 -10.96
CA GLY A 55 1.19 -13.70 -11.55
C GLY A 55 2.70 -13.95 -11.47
N ALA A 56 3.18 -14.50 -10.36
CA ALA A 56 4.57 -14.85 -10.19
C ALA A 56 4.99 -16.05 -11.09
N GLU A 57 4.11 -17.03 -11.28
CA GLU A 57 4.34 -18.13 -12.22
C GLU A 57 4.47 -17.64 -13.65
N ILE A 58 3.51 -16.82 -14.11
CA ILE A 58 3.56 -16.22 -15.45
C ILE A 58 4.84 -15.40 -15.65
N ALA A 59 5.23 -14.60 -14.66
CA ALA A 59 6.44 -13.80 -14.75
C ALA A 59 7.71 -14.67 -14.88
N ARG A 60 7.78 -15.76 -14.14
CA ARG A 60 8.90 -16.73 -14.25
C ARG A 60 8.94 -17.43 -15.61
N ASP A 61 7.78 -17.90 -16.09
CA ASP A 61 7.68 -18.62 -17.36
C ASP A 61 8.05 -17.71 -18.56
N CYS A 62 7.73 -16.42 -18.45
CA CYS A 62 8.11 -15.40 -19.45
C CYS A 62 9.56 -14.86 -19.27
N GLY A 63 10.29 -15.28 -18.24
CA GLY A 63 11.62 -14.77 -17.94
C GLY A 63 11.62 -13.30 -17.45
N PHE A 64 10.49 -12.79 -16.97
CA PHE A 64 10.37 -11.43 -16.50
C PHE A 64 10.97 -11.23 -15.10
N LYS A 65 11.59 -10.06 -14.88
CA LYS A 65 12.22 -9.69 -13.59
C LYS A 65 11.46 -8.53 -12.94
N ILE A 66 11.13 -8.68 -11.66
CA ILE A 66 10.54 -7.59 -10.90
C ILE A 66 11.51 -6.40 -10.78
N ARG A 67 11.04 -5.20 -11.08
CA ARG A 67 11.79 -3.95 -10.96
C ARG A 67 11.35 -3.10 -9.78
N SER A 68 10.06 -3.10 -9.49
CA SER A 68 9.52 -2.41 -8.34
C SER A 68 8.23 -3.09 -7.86
N MET A 69 7.90 -2.86 -6.60
CA MET A 69 6.66 -3.31 -5.99
C MET A 69 5.93 -2.10 -5.40
N TYR A 70 4.64 -1.98 -5.67
CA TYR A 70 3.78 -0.95 -5.13
C TYR A 70 2.51 -1.59 -4.56
N MET A 71 2.24 -1.39 -3.28
CA MET A 71 0.97 -1.76 -2.67
C MET A 71 0.12 -0.50 -2.48
N GLY A 72 -1.04 -0.47 -3.11
CA GLY A 72 -1.93 0.69 -3.12
C GLY A 72 -3.40 0.34 -3.26
N GLY A 73 -4.18 1.24 -3.84
CA GLY A 73 -5.61 1.05 -4.12
C GLY A 73 -6.53 1.89 -3.25
N GLY A 74 -7.38 1.25 -2.46
CA GLY A 74 -8.22 1.94 -1.47
C GLY A 74 -7.38 2.47 -0.31
N THR A 75 -7.00 1.58 0.58
CA THR A 75 -6.12 1.92 1.72
C THR A 75 -5.44 0.64 2.23
N PRO A 76 -4.22 0.32 1.84
CA PRO A 76 -3.52 -0.90 2.30
C PRO A 76 -3.47 -1.05 3.82
N THR A 77 -3.30 0.05 4.53
CA THR A 77 -3.27 0.07 6.00
C THR A 77 -4.63 -0.16 6.68
N VAL A 78 -5.70 -0.38 5.91
CA VAL A 78 -6.98 -0.87 6.46
C VAL A 78 -6.87 -2.34 6.88
N LEU A 79 -5.91 -3.08 6.34
CA LEU A 79 -5.58 -4.43 6.77
C LEU A 79 -5.15 -4.42 8.25
N LYS A 80 -5.48 -5.47 8.99
CA LYS A 80 -4.92 -5.70 10.32
C LYS A 80 -3.42 -5.99 10.19
N GLU A 81 -2.70 -5.87 11.27
CA GLU A 81 -1.25 -6.08 11.31
C GLU A 81 -0.87 -7.46 10.75
N SER A 82 -1.53 -8.52 11.22
CA SER A 82 -1.28 -9.89 10.76
C SER A 82 -1.67 -10.12 9.29
N GLU A 83 -2.75 -9.47 8.81
CA GLU A 83 -3.18 -9.55 7.42
C GLU A 83 -2.19 -8.83 6.48
N LEU A 84 -1.69 -7.67 6.91
CA LEU A 84 -0.70 -6.89 6.16
C LEU A 84 0.63 -7.64 6.05
N GLU A 85 1.11 -8.20 7.16
CA GLU A 85 2.31 -9.01 7.22
C GLU A 85 2.20 -10.26 6.34
N ASP A 86 1.07 -10.97 6.42
CA ASP A 86 0.83 -12.18 5.63
C ASP A 86 0.83 -11.91 4.12
N VAL A 87 0.15 -10.86 3.66
CA VAL A 87 0.13 -10.51 2.23
C VAL A 87 1.50 -10.05 1.74
N LEU A 88 2.19 -9.19 2.51
CA LEU A 88 3.50 -8.68 2.11
C LEU A 88 4.57 -9.79 2.07
N SER A 89 4.65 -10.60 3.12
CA SER A 89 5.61 -11.72 3.17
C SER A 89 5.36 -12.73 2.07
N TYR A 90 4.09 -13.04 1.80
CA TYR A 90 3.71 -13.95 0.72
C TYR A 90 4.12 -13.42 -0.65
N ALA A 91 3.83 -12.15 -0.95
CA ALA A 91 4.20 -11.52 -2.21
C ALA A 91 5.72 -11.50 -2.41
N LEU A 92 6.47 -11.07 -1.39
CA LEU A 92 7.94 -11.07 -1.44
C LEU A 92 8.51 -12.47 -1.69
N GLY A 93 7.94 -13.49 -1.06
CA GLY A 93 8.34 -14.89 -1.28
C GLY A 93 8.07 -15.37 -2.70
N GLN A 94 6.88 -15.09 -3.26
CA GLN A 94 6.52 -15.53 -4.62
C GLN A 94 7.35 -14.86 -5.71
N TYR A 95 7.67 -13.58 -5.56
CA TYR A 95 8.45 -12.82 -6.55
C TYR A 95 9.96 -12.80 -6.28
N GLY A 96 10.44 -13.39 -5.19
CA GLY A 96 11.85 -13.39 -4.81
C GLY A 96 12.39 -12.01 -4.41
N GLY A 97 11.52 -11.13 -3.92
CA GLY A 97 11.84 -9.76 -3.51
C GLY A 97 10.99 -8.71 -4.24
N TYR A 98 11.47 -7.47 -4.26
CA TYR A 98 10.73 -6.32 -4.81
C TYR A 98 11.52 -5.51 -5.88
N GLY A 99 12.72 -5.95 -6.24
CA GLY A 99 13.57 -5.24 -7.19
C GLY A 99 14.26 -4.02 -6.57
N ARG A 100 14.11 -2.83 -7.20
CA ARG A 100 14.82 -1.59 -6.82
C ARG A 100 14.03 -0.69 -5.89
N GLU A 101 12.69 -0.76 -5.94
CA GLU A 101 11.80 0.11 -5.16
C GLU A 101 10.63 -0.70 -4.60
N PHE A 102 10.37 -0.51 -3.33
CA PHE A 102 9.16 -1.01 -2.69
C PHE A 102 8.44 0.13 -1.96
N THR A 103 7.23 0.42 -2.42
CA THR A 103 6.37 1.47 -1.86
C THR A 103 5.09 0.87 -1.32
N VAL A 104 4.68 1.30 -0.13
CA VAL A 104 3.36 1.01 0.45
C VAL A 104 2.60 2.31 0.62
N GLU A 105 1.39 2.35 0.09
CA GLU A 105 0.48 3.47 0.28
C GLU A 105 -0.23 3.35 1.64
N ALA A 106 0.14 4.22 2.55
CA ALA A 106 -0.47 4.33 3.87
C ALA A 106 -1.56 5.42 3.86
N GLY A 107 -2.41 5.41 2.84
CA GLY A 107 -3.27 6.47 2.33
C GLY A 107 -4.07 7.30 3.34
N ARG A 108 -4.30 6.81 4.57
CA ARG A 108 -5.15 7.50 5.56
C ARG A 108 -4.48 7.51 6.94
N PRO A 109 -4.26 8.69 7.55
CA PRO A 109 -3.70 8.80 8.90
C PRO A 109 -4.43 7.97 9.95
N ASP A 110 -5.77 7.88 9.85
CA ASP A 110 -6.63 7.15 10.77
C ASP A 110 -6.55 5.61 10.67
N THR A 111 -5.73 5.07 9.77
CA THR A 111 -5.49 3.62 9.61
C THR A 111 -4.05 3.21 9.88
N ILE A 112 -3.18 4.17 10.15
CA ILE A 112 -1.75 3.93 10.38
C ILE A 112 -1.52 3.69 11.87
N THR A 113 -0.80 2.61 12.19
CA THR A 113 -0.29 2.32 13.54
C THR A 113 1.22 2.17 13.49
N ARG A 114 1.88 2.29 14.64
CA ARG A 114 3.34 2.06 14.74
C ARG A 114 3.70 0.63 14.31
N GLU A 115 2.92 -0.33 14.74
CA GLU A 115 3.11 -1.75 14.44
C GLU A 115 3.04 -2.02 12.93
N LYS A 116 2.09 -1.41 12.22
CA LYS A 116 2.01 -1.51 10.76
C LYS A 116 3.21 -0.89 10.07
N LEU A 117 3.69 0.24 10.55
CA LEU A 117 4.89 0.88 10.02
C LEU A 117 6.15 0.01 10.22
N GLU A 118 6.26 -0.64 11.38
CA GLU A 118 7.35 -1.57 11.69
C GLU A 118 7.29 -2.81 10.80
N ILE A 119 6.10 -3.37 10.55
CA ILE A 119 5.90 -4.47 9.60
C ILE A 119 6.33 -4.04 8.19
N ILE A 120 5.83 -2.92 7.70
CA ILE A 120 6.16 -2.41 6.36
C ILE A 120 7.67 -2.22 6.21
N LYS A 121 8.32 -1.66 7.23
CA LYS A 121 9.78 -1.50 7.26
C LYS A 121 10.51 -2.84 7.27
N SER A 122 10.10 -3.77 8.12
CA SER A 122 10.74 -5.10 8.22
C SER A 122 10.65 -5.90 6.93
N MET A 123 9.60 -5.67 6.13
CA MET A 123 9.43 -6.24 4.79
C MET A 123 10.29 -5.54 3.72
N GLY A 124 11.07 -4.53 4.08
CA GLY A 124 11.99 -3.85 3.19
C GLY A 124 11.40 -2.69 2.39
N ALA A 125 10.18 -2.23 2.70
CA ALA A 125 9.64 -1.05 2.04
C ALA A 125 10.48 0.18 2.35
N GLY A 126 11.08 0.75 1.29
CA GLY A 126 11.90 1.96 1.39
C GLY A 126 11.09 3.23 1.38
N ARG A 127 9.83 3.17 0.94
CA ARG A 127 8.96 4.34 0.81
C ARG A 127 7.54 4.08 1.31
N ILE A 128 7.01 5.06 2.06
CA ILE A 128 5.59 5.12 2.44
C ILE A 128 4.99 6.40 1.85
N SER A 129 3.78 6.29 1.27
CA SER A 129 3.00 7.43 0.82
C SER A 129 1.83 7.68 1.77
N ILE A 130 1.78 8.87 2.36
CA ILE A 130 0.67 9.34 3.22
C ILE A 130 -0.13 10.37 2.44
N ASN A 131 -1.45 10.24 2.43
CA ASN A 131 -2.35 11.08 1.64
C ASN A 131 -3.19 12.00 2.56
N PRO A 132 -2.69 13.17 2.97
CA PRO A 132 -3.41 14.10 3.83
C PRO A 132 -4.63 14.71 3.14
N GLN A 133 -4.58 14.86 1.83
CA GLN A 133 -5.52 15.56 0.94
C GLN A 133 -5.50 17.09 1.13
N THR A 134 -5.56 17.56 2.36
CA THR A 134 -5.51 18.98 2.74
C THR A 134 -5.20 19.12 4.23
N MET A 135 -4.68 20.26 4.63
CA MET A 135 -4.50 20.66 6.04
C MET A 135 -5.65 21.55 6.53
N CYS A 136 -6.68 21.77 5.73
CA CYS A 136 -7.86 22.54 6.12
C CYS A 136 -8.95 21.61 6.68
N GLN A 137 -9.26 21.74 7.98
CA GLN A 137 -10.24 20.89 8.67
C GLN A 137 -11.60 20.90 7.99
N ARG A 138 -12.12 22.09 7.62
CA ARG A 138 -13.40 22.24 6.92
C ARG A 138 -13.42 21.46 5.59
N THR A 139 -12.32 21.46 4.86
CA THR A 139 -12.22 20.73 3.59
C THR A 139 -12.18 19.23 3.84
N LEU A 140 -11.48 18.76 4.88
CA LEU A 140 -11.48 17.34 5.27
C LEU A 140 -12.89 16.86 5.56
N GLU A 141 -13.67 17.61 6.31
CA GLU A 141 -15.08 17.31 6.62
C GLU A 141 -15.94 17.26 5.35
N LEU A 142 -15.80 18.26 4.47
CA LEU A 142 -16.54 18.33 3.21
C LEU A 142 -16.26 17.14 2.28
N VAL A 143 -15.04 16.58 2.29
CA VAL A 143 -14.69 15.43 1.43
C VAL A 143 -14.90 14.08 2.12
N GLY A 144 -15.45 14.06 3.33
CA GLY A 144 -15.75 12.82 4.07
C GLY A 144 -14.52 12.17 4.72
N ARG A 145 -13.52 12.98 5.11
CA ARG A 145 -12.35 12.52 5.89
C ARG A 145 -12.57 12.73 7.39
N SER A 146 -12.30 11.69 8.18
CA SER A 146 -12.50 11.71 9.63
C SER A 146 -11.28 12.13 10.44
N HIS A 147 -10.11 12.25 9.81
CA HIS A 147 -8.89 12.68 10.47
C HIS A 147 -8.73 14.21 10.48
N THR A 148 -7.91 14.72 11.37
CA THR A 148 -7.62 16.13 11.56
C THR A 148 -6.22 16.48 10.99
N PRO A 149 -5.92 17.78 10.81
CA PRO A 149 -4.55 18.23 10.50
C PRO A 149 -3.51 17.77 11.53
N LYS A 150 -3.90 17.65 12.80
CA LYS A 150 -3.02 17.14 13.85
C LYS A 150 -2.70 15.64 13.61
N ASP A 151 -3.69 14.83 13.27
CA ASP A 151 -3.49 13.41 12.99
C ASP A 151 -2.53 13.22 11.81
N ILE A 152 -2.57 14.12 10.82
CA ILE A 152 -1.64 14.11 9.68
C ILE A 152 -0.21 14.36 10.16
N ALA A 153 0.00 15.37 11.00
CA ALA A 153 1.32 15.72 11.54
C ALA A 153 1.88 14.57 12.40
N ASP A 154 1.09 14.09 13.35
CA ASP A 154 1.46 12.98 14.25
C ASP A 154 1.83 11.71 13.46
N CYS A 155 1.04 11.39 12.43
CA CYS A 155 1.29 10.27 11.54
C CYS A 155 2.57 10.42 10.73
N LEU A 156 2.86 11.62 10.23
CA LEU A 156 4.09 11.92 9.49
C LEU A 156 5.33 11.75 10.36
N ASP A 157 5.28 12.24 11.60
CA ASP A 157 6.38 12.12 12.55
C ASP A 157 6.62 10.65 12.93
N MET A 158 5.54 9.89 13.15
CA MET A 158 5.61 8.45 13.39
C MET A 158 6.23 7.70 12.18
N ALA A 159 5.82 8.05 10.97
CA ALA A 159 6.32 7.41 9.76
C ALA A 159 7.80 7.76 9.51
N ARG A 160 8.23 9.00 9.73
CA ARG A 160 9.63 9.42 9.62
C ARG A 160 10.54 8.69 10.60
N ALA A 161 10.05 8.40 11.80
CA ALA A 161 10.80 7.63 12.78
C ALA A 161 10.90 6.13 12.40
N ALA A 162 9.92 5.60 11.68
CA ALA A 162 9.85 4.19 11.33
C ALA A 162 10.51 3.84 10.00
N VAL A 163 10.37 4.64 8.93
CA VAL A 163 10.84 4.32 7.57
C VAL A 163 11.82 5.35 7.04
N SER A 164 12.67 4.92 6.10
CA SER A 164 13.76 5.74 5.57
C SER A 164 13.28 6.91 4.70
N TYR A 165 12.12 6.77 4.04
CA TYR A 165 11.55 7.80 3.17
C TYR A 165 10.04 7.85 3.30
N THR A 166 9.51 9.00 3.70
CA THR A 166 8.08 9.28 3.81
C THR A 166 7.70 10.35 2.79
N HIS A 167 6.68 10.09 1.98
CA HIS A 167 6.16 11.01 0.98
C HIS A 167 4.74 11.43 1.33
N LEU A 168 4.50 12.75 1.36
CA LEU A 168 3.15 13.32 1.39
C LEU A 168 2.63 13.47 -0.05
N ARG A 169 1.43 13.02 -0.30
CA ARG A 169 0.80 13.07 -1.61
C ARG A 169 -0.59 13.71 -1.54
#